data_2f4c07763b35cb161123431b36d53345
#
_entry.id   2f4c07763b35cb161123431b36d53345
#
_cell.length_a   1.000
_cell.length_b   1.000
_cell.length_c   1.000
_cell.angle_alpha   90.00
_cell.angle_beta   90.00
_cell.angle_gamma   90.00
#
_symmetry.space_group_name_H-M   'P 1'
#
loop_
_entity.id
_entity.type
_entity.pdbx_description
1 polymer ?
#
loop_
_entity_poly.entity_id
_entity_poly.type
_entity_poly.pdbx_seq_one_letter_code
_entity_poly.pdbx_strand_id
1 'polypeptide(L)'
;MRAYFDKLLNSSQQQKQLPFIFPLLISLISGAVFSLALAPFYWWWLAILSPALLYACLKGRTPKQAFAIGLSYGFGLWFVGAFWLYTSIHVYGDTNAFLSVLMIAVMALLMGLFSAVQTWVYRRFFPETPLTFAPLWVFFEWSKTWVFTGFPWLFAGYAFTERFLDGYAPLFGVFAVSFVVIILACALVEILNKKFFWAIPAIVLLLGAWGTSFIQFVQPKAEKPLSVSLIQGNIPQDLKWLTEYQVKTLEIYVNLSRTEWGRDLIVWPESSIPLFQTDIEQFLEMMDQQAKSTGTAWVTGIPYWDLKESQQNGYPMYYNSMMASGDEGSGLYKKQRLVPFGEYIPLSGLLSWVLPALQNDPSMSGFSRGASDQKPFNIKGHHLAAAICYEVAYPNLTRRNAINSDFLVTVSNDAWFTGTAGPLQHLQMVQMRAKENGRWFIRATNTGVTAFIDHNGHIVKQAPVDQKAVLRGELPAMQGETLYTRLSDWPILIFSLLLLMLGWVYRPKKIDVSFKSRR
;
A
#
# COMPACT_ATOMS: atom_id res chain seq x y z
N MET A 1 -22.46 -5.14 -37.51
CA MET A 1 -21.71 -4.93 -36.25
C MET A 1 -20.48 -4.03 -36.43
N ARG A 2 -19.57 -4.31 -37.37
CA ARG A 2 -18.39 -3.49 -37.63
C ARG A 2 -18.71 -2.04 -38.05
N ALA A 3 -19.68 -1.84 -38.98
CA ALA A 3 -20.13 -0.50 -39.40
C ALA A 3 -20.82 0.31 -38.30
N TYR A 4 -21.46 -0.34 -37.35
CA TYR A 4 -22.08 0.31 -36.20
C TYR A 4 -21.03 0.76 -35.16
N PHE A 5 -20.00 -0.06 -34.94
CA PHE A 5 -18.83 0.29 -34.13
C PHE A 5 -18.02 1.44 -34.77
N ASP A 6 -17.81 1.44 -36.08
CA ASP A 6 -17.11 2.50 -36.80
C ASP A 6 -17.87 3.83 -36.73
N LYS A 7 -19.21 3.81 -36.74
CA LYS A 7 -20.05 5.01 -36.60
C LYS A 7 -20.02 5.56 -35.15
N LEU A 8 -19.94 4.71 -34.15
CA LEU A 8 -19.78 5.09 -32.73
C LEU A 8 -18.39 5.68 -32.42
N LEU A 9 -17.36 5.19 -33.09
CA LEU A 9 -15.97 5.64 -32.91
C LEU A 9 -15.65 6.91 -33.69
N ASN A 10 -16.29 7.15 -34.86
CA ASN A 10 -15.97 8.24 -35.78
C ASN A 10 -16.80 9.52 -35.63
N SER A 11 -17.68 9.63 -34.61
CA SER A 11 -18.39 10.90 -34.34
C SER A 11 -17.51 11.95 -33.62
N SER A 12 -16.24 12.05 -33.96
CA SER A 12 -15.40 13.15 -33.54
C SER A 12 -15.68 14.38 -34.43
N GLN A 13 -16.70 15.17 -34.04
CA GLN A 13 -16.70 16.58 -34.43
C GLN A 13 -15.34 17.18 -34.03
N GLN A 14 -14.72 17.97 -34.90
CA GLN A 14 -13.53 18.79 -34.60
C GLN A 14 -13.86 19.74 -33.43
N GLN A 15 -13.81 19.25 -32.21
CA GLN A 15 -13.78 20.13 -31.04
C GLN A 15 -12.51 20.96 -31.13
N LYS A 16 -12.64 22.30 -31.15
CA LYS A 16 -11.48 23.21 -31.02
C LYS A 16 -10.67 22.76 -29.79
N GLN A 17 -9.51 22.17 -30.04
CA GLN A 17 -8.64 21.73 -28.95
C GLN A 17 -8.15 22.95 -28.19
N LEU A 18 -8.23 22.91 -26.87
CA LEU A 18 -7.61 23.92 -26.01
C LEU A 18 -6.10 24.02 -26.30
N PRO A 19 -5.49 25.23 -26.21
CA PRO A 19 -4.04 25.38 -26.24
C PRO A 19 -3.37 24.38 -25.30
N PHE A 20 -2.24 23.80 -25.71
CA PHE A 20 -1.63 22.65 -25.06
C PHE A 20 -1.26 22.90 -23.59
N ILE A 21 -1.01 24.14 -23.21
CA ILE A 21 -0.70 24.53 -21.82
C ILE A 21 -1.85 24.21 -20.85
N PHE A 22 -3.12 24.38 -21.27
CA PHE A 22 -4.27 24.13 -20.40
C PHE A 22 -4.40 22.66 -19.97
N PRO A 23 -4.34 21.66 -20.88
CA PRO A 23 -4.31 20.25 -20.47
C PRO A 23 -3.15 19.89 -19.52
N LEU A 24 -1.98 20.51 -19.66
CA LEU A 24 -0.87 20.31 -18.74
C LEU A 24 -1.21 20.83 -17.34
N LEU A 25 -1.72 22.06 -17.22
CA LEU A 25 -2.09 22.66 -15.94
C LEU A 25 -3.26 21.94 -15.29
N ILE A 26 -4.31 21.60 -16.07
CA ILE A 26 -5.46 20.83 -15.59
C ILE A 26 -4.99 19.46 -15.06
N SER A 27 -4.11 18.78 -15.76
CA SER A 27 -3.61 17.47 -15.34
C SER A 27 -2.72 17.58 -14.10
N LEU A 28 -1.89 18.60 -13.99
CA LEU A 28 -1.07 18.87 -12.81
C LEU A 28 -1.95 19.05 -11.55
N ILE A 29 -2.92 19.96 -11.63
CA ILE A 29 -3.85 20.24 -10.53
C ILE A 29 -4.70 19.00 -10.23
N SER A 30 -5.19 18.33 -11.26
CA SER A 30 -6.00 17.11 -11.14
C SER A 30 -5.23 16.00 -10.41
N GLY A 31 -3.96 15.77 -10.77
CA GLY A 31 -3.10 14.82 -10.05
C GLY A 31 -2.88 15.23 -8.59
N ALA A 32 -2.58 16.51 -8.35
CA ALA A 32 -2.36 17.03 -6.99
C ALA A 32 -3.58 16.84 -6.08
N VAL A 33 -4.79 17.16 -6.56
CA VAL A 33 -6.02 17.03 -5.76
C VAL A 33 -6.48 15.58 -5.56
N PHE A 34 -5.97 14.63 -6.34
CA PHE A 34 -6.28 13.21 -6.14
C PHE A 34 -5.95 12.74 -4.73
N SER A 35 -4.85 13.22 -4.13
CA SER A 35 -4.42 12.83 -2.79
C SER A 35 -5.46 13.17 -1.72
N LEU A 36 -6.33 14.16 -1.95
CA LEU A 36 -7.44 14.51 -1.06
C LEU A 36 -8.56 13.45 -1.05
N ALA A 37 -8.56 12.53 -2.02
CA ALA A 37 -9.48 11.40 -2.01
C ALA A 37 -9.11 10.36 -0.94
N LEU A 38 -7.86 10.39 -0.47
CA LEU A 38 -7.30 9.47 0.51
C LEU A 38 -7.30 10.10 1.91
N ALA A 39 -6.89 9.32 2.91
CA ALA A 39 -6.69 9.84 4.26
C ALA A 39 -5.71 11.04 4.28
N PRO A 40 -5.95 12.04 5.11
CA PRO A 40 -6.99 12.22 6.13
C PRO A 40 -8.29 12.85 5.62
N PHE A 41 -8.37 13.27 4.38
CA PHE A 41 -9.51 14.07 3.87
C PHE A 41 -10.70 13.21 3.45
N TYR A 42 -10.46 12.03 2.84
CA TYR A 42 -11.49 11.08 2.40
C TYR A 42 -12.51 11.66 1.42
N TRP A 43 -12.14 12.64 0.58
CA TRP A 43 -13.00 13.21 -0.46
C TRP A 43 -13.03 12.26 -1.68
N TRP A 44 -13.59 11.08 -1.45
CA TRP A 44 -13.59 9.93 -2.37
C TRP A 44 -13.98 10.26 -3.81
N TRP A 45 -14.89 11.24 -4.00
CA TRP A 45 -15.34 11.68 -5.33
C TRP A 45 -14.19 12.26 -6.17
N LEU A 46 -13.13 12.76 -5.56
CA LEU A 46 -11.92 13.20 -6.27
C LEU A 46 -11.17 12.04 -6.93
N ALA A 47 -11.27 10.81 -6.42
CA ALA A 47 -10.72 9.64 -7.07
C ALA A 47 -11.44 9.30 -8.39
N ILE A 48 -12.66 9.80 -8.59
CA ILE A 48 -13.39 9.72 -9.87
C ILE A 48 -13.09 10.96 -10.72
N LEU A 49 -13.21 12.16 -10.16
CA LEU A 49 -13.07 13.41 -10.91
C LEU A 49 -11.65 13.62 -11.46
N SER A 50 -10.63 13.32 -10.67
CA SER A 50 -9.23 13.51 -11.07
C SER A 50 -8.85 12.67 -12.29
N PRO A 51 -9.04 11.34 -12.33
CA PRO A 51 -8.79 10.55 -13.54
C PRO A 51 -9.73 10.92 -14.71
N ALA A 52 -10.96 11.37 -14.42
CA ALA A 52 -11.87 11.86 -15.47
C ALA A 52 -11.30 13.08 -16.20
N LEU A 53 -10.74 14.04 -15.46
CA LEU A 53 -10.06 15.21 -16.05
C LEU A 53 -8.83 14.79 -16.86
N LEU A 54 -8.00 13.87 -16.34
CA LEU A 54 -6.87 13.33 -17.11
C LEU A 54 -7.36 12.69 -18.41
N TYR A 55 -8.36 11.79 -18.34
CA TYR A 55 -8.93 11.12 -19.51
C TYR A 55 -9.47 12.13 -20.54
N ALA A 56 -10.17 13.17 -20.08
CA ALA A 56 -10.67 14.24 -20.96
C ALA A 56 -9.53 15.01 -21.64
N CYS A 57 -8.45 15.32 -20.92
CA CYS A 57 -7.27 16.02 -21.44
C CYS A 57 -6.51 15.21 -22.52
N LEU A 58 -6.63 13.88 -22.51
CA LEU A 58 -5.97 12.99 -23.46
C LEU A 58 -6.71 12.87 -24.80
N LYS A 59 -7.99 13.25 -24.88
CA LYS A 59 -8.78 13.11 -26.11
C LYS A 59 -8.19 13.89 -27.27
N GLY A 60 -8.01 13.20 -28.41
CA GLY A 60 -7.47 13.78 -29.63
C GLY A 60 -5.99 14.18 -29.57
N ARG A 61 -5.28 13.92 -28.49
CA ARG A 61 -3.86 14.29 -28.33
C ARG A 61 -2.92 13.27 -28.99
N THR A 62 -1.76 13.76 -29.44
CA THR A 62 -0.70 12.90 -29.96
C THR A 62 -0.06 12.09 -28.81
N PRO A 63 0.61 10.95 -29.09
CA PRO A 63 1.31 10.20 -28.05
C PRO A 63 2.36 11.01 -27.27
N LYS A 64 3.09 11.91 -27.93
CA LYS A 64 4.05 12.81 -27.27
C LYS A 64 3.37 13.79 -26.31
N GLN A 65 2.24 14.37 -26.73
CA GLN A 65 1.44 15.26 -25.88
C GLN A 65 0.84 14.48 -24.70
N ALA A 66 0.36 13.25 -24.93
CA ALA A 66 -0.17 12.39 -23.87
C ALA A 66 0.90 12.06 -22.83
N PHE A 67 2.15 11.78 -23.25
CA PHE A 67 3.27 11.58 -22.33
C PHE A 67 3.46 12.80 -21.41
N ALA A 68 3.51 13.99 -21.97
CA ALA A 68 3.68 15.22 -21.15
C ALA A 68 2.49 15.48 -20.22
N ILE A 69 1.24 15.24 -20.67
CA ILE A 69 0.03 15.34 -19.85
C ILE A 69 0.08 14.32 -18.71
N GLY A 70 0.43 13.07 -19.00
CA GLY A 70 0.57 12.02 -17.99
C GLY A 70 1.69 12.31 -16.99
N LEU A 71 2.83 12.85 -17.44
CA LEU A 71 3.93 13.27 -16.57
C LEU A 71 3.48 14.40 -15.64
N SER A 72 2.79 15.39 -16.16
CA SER A 72 2.24 16.51 -15.39
C SER A 72 1.25 16.02 -14.32
N TYR A 73 0.34 15.12 -14.69
CA TYR A 73 -0.58 14.48 -13.76
C TYR A 73 0.14 13.69 -12.66
N GLY A 74 1.05 12.81 -13.08
CA GLY A 74 1.80 11.97 -12.16
C GLY A 74 2.69 12.77 -11.22
N PHE A 75 3.32 13.85 -11.72
CA PHE A 75 4.08 14.75 -10.86
C PHE A 75 3.19 15.39 -9.79
N GLY A 76 2.04 15.97 -10.17
CA GLY A 76 1.09 16.53 -9.21
C GLY A 76 0.63 15.52 -8.16
N LEU A 77 0.27 14.31 -8.61
CA LEU A 77 -0.17 13.20 -7.76
C LEU A 77 0.88 12.85 -6.70
N TRP A 78 2.11 12.62 -7.11
CA TRP A 78 3.17 12.16 -6.21
C TRP A 78 3.78 13.27 -5.38
N PHE A 79 3.92 14.49 -5.94
CA PHE A 79 4.46 15.62 -5.20
C PHE A 79 3.58 15.98 -4.00
N VAL A 80 2.25 16.03 -4.18
CA VAL A 80 1.32 16.32 -3.08
C VAL A 80 1.01 15.07 -2.25
N GLY A 81 0.74 13.93 -2.91
CA GLY A 81 0.30 12.70 -2.24
C GLY A 81 1.37 12.04 -1.37
N ALA A 82 2.65 12.26 -1.66
CA ALA A 82 3.76 11.76 -0.86
C ALA A 82 4.58 12.88 -0.18
N PHE A 83 4.05 14.11 -0.09
CA PHE A 83 4.75 15.23 0.55
C PHE A 83 5.02 15.00 2.05
N TRP A 84 4.32 14.06 2.67
CA TRP A 84 4.57 13.61 4.03
C TRP A 84 6.01 13.08 4.25
N LEU A 85 6.72 12.66 3.20
CA LEU A 85 8.15 12.32 3.25
C LEU A 85 9.04 13.50 3.66
N TYR A 86 8.55 14.74 3.50
CA TYR A 86 9.29 15.95 3.92
C TYR A 86 9.71 15.88 5.39
N THR A 87 8.82 15.43 6.27
CA THR A 87 9.13 15.30 7.70
C THR A 87 10.28 14.31 7.95
N SER A 88 10.27 13.17 7.28
CA SER A 88 11.35 12.19 7.41
C SER A 88 12.68 12.72 6.88
N ILE A 89 12.69 13.41 5.74
CA ILE A 89 13.92 13.90 5.09
C ILE A 89 14.45 15.14 5.80
N HIS A 90 13.59 16.11 6.12
CA HIS A 90 13.98 17.40 6.69
C HIS A 90 14.21 17.32 8.20
N VAL A 91 13.23 16.77 8.96
CA VAL A 91 13.29 16.79 10.43
C VAL A 91 14.21 15.71 10.96
N TYR A 92 14.05 14.48 10.48
CA TYR A 92 14.82 13.33 11.00
C TYR A 92 16.10 13.05 10.20
N GLY A 93 16.15 13.43 8.93
CA GLY A 93 17.34 13.29 8.08
C GLY A 93 18.26 14.52 8.09
N ASP A 94 17.95 15.54 8.93
CA ASP A 94 18.74 16.79 9.08
C ASP A 94 19.12 17.45 7.73
N THR A 95 18.24 17.26 6.73
CA THR A 95 18.44 17.82 5.39
C THR A 95 17.80 19.20 5.29
N ASN A 96 18.47 20.19 4.69
CA ASN A 96 17.89 21.51 4.57
C ASN A 96 16.56 21.50 3.77
N ALA A 97 15.67 22.45 4.04
CA ALA A 97 14.31 22.49 3.50
C ALA A 97 14.27 22.50 1.95
N PHE A 98 15.16 23.26 1.31
CA PHE A 98 15.22 23.33 -0.15
C PHE A 98 15.59 21.99 -0.77
N LEU A 99 16.63 21.33 -0.25
CA LEU A 99 17.07 20.03 -0.75
C LEU A 99 16.00 18.95 -0.49
N SER A 100 15.33 18.99 0.65
CA SER A 100 14.22 18.08 0.98
C SER A 100 13.08 18.18 -0.03
N VAL A 101 12.65 19.40 -0.36
CA VAL A 101 11.62 19.64 -1.39
C VAL A 101 12.10 19.19 -2.77
N LEU A 102 13.37 19.46 -3.12
CA LEU A 102 13.96 19.03 -4.39
C LEU A 102 13.98 17.48 -4.50
N MET A 103 14.37 16.77 -3.43
CA MET A 103 14.36 15.31 -3.40
C MET A 103 12.95 14.75 -3.61
N ILE A 104 11.93 15.35 -2.99
CA ILE A 104 10.53 14.97 -3.19
C ILE A 104 10.09 15.27 -4.63
N ALA A 105 10.50 16.41 -5.20
CA ALA A 105 10.17 16.75 -6.58
C ALA A 105 10.80 15.78 -7.59
N VAL A 106 12.05 15.37 -7.36
CA VAL A 106 12.73 14.35 -8.18
C VAL A 106 12.02 13.00 -8.05
N MET A 107 11.68 12.58 -6.83
CA MET A 107 10.91 11.35 -6.60
C MET A 107 9.54 11.42 -7.30
N ALA A 108 8.82 12.54 -7.18
CA ALA A 108 7.54 12.75 -7.83
C ALA A 108 7.64 12.73 -9.37
N LEU A 109 8.74 13.26 -9.93
CA LEU A 109 9.03 13.19 -11.36
C LEU A 109 9.27 11.75 -11.82
N LEU A 110 10.08 10.99 -11.09
CA LEU A 110 10.37 9.58 -11.38
C LEU A 110 9.10 8.72 -11.28
N MET A 111 8.31 8.89 -10.22
CA MET A 111 7.03 8.19 -10.07
C MET A 111 6.00 8.67 -11.10
N GLY A 112 6.06 9.92 -11.52
CA GLY A 112 5.24 10.49 -12.59
C GLY A 112 5.45 9.83 -13.95
N LEU A 113 6.63 9.21 -14.19
CA LEU A 113 6.91 8.45 -15.41
C LEU A 113 5.94 7.27 -15.59
N PHE A 114 5.44 6.65 -14.51
CA PHE A 114 4.40 5.61 -14.62
C PHE A 114 3.17 6.16 -15.36
N SER A 115 2.66 7.31 -14.95
CA SER A 115 1.52 7.95 -15.62
C SER A 115 1.86 8.45 -17.01
N ALA A 116 3.08 8.95 -17.23
CA ALA A 116 3.55 9.40 -18.53
C ALA A 116 3.60 8.26 -19.56
N VAL A 117 4.20 7.13 -19.17
CA VAL A 117 4.29 5.94 -20.02
C VAL A 117 2.89 5.33 -20.24
N GLN A 118 2.07 5.25 -19.19
CA GLN A 118 0.68 4.79 -19.29
C GLN A 118 -0.10 5.56 -20.36
N THR A 119 -0.10 6.89 -20.27
CA THR A 119 -0.85 7.74 -21.21
C THR A 119 -0.27 7.73 -22.61
N TRP A 120 1.06 7.61 -22.74
CA TRP A 120 1.74 7.43 -24.01
C TRP A 120 1.35 6.09 -24.68
N VAL A 121 1.41 4.97 -23.94
CA VAL A 121 0.99 3.63 -24.39
C VAL A 121 -0.47 3.66 -24.82
N TYR A 122 -1.34 4.26 -24.01
CA TYR A 122 -2.76 4.43 -24.32
C TYR A 122 -2.96 5.10 -25.67
N ARG A 123 -2.34 6.25 -25.90
CA ARG A 123 -2.52 7.03 -27.15
C ARG A 123 -1.78 6.43 -28.35
N ARG A 124 -0.73 5.65 -28.14
CA ARG A 124 0.07 5.07 -29.22
C ARG A 124 -0.53 3.78 -29.77
N PHE A 125 -1.11 2.95 -28.91
CA PHE A 125 -1.46 1.57 -29.26
C PHE A 125 -2.95 1.26 -29.15
N PHE A 126 -3.75 2.03 -28.46
CA PHE A 126 -5.13 1.70 -28.16
C PHE A 126 -6.13 2.75 -28.66
N PRO A 127 -7.41 2.35 -28.89
CA PRO A 127 -8.50 3.29 -29.16
C PRO A 127 -8.85 4.10 -27.91
N GLU A 128 -9.38 5.31 -28.12
CA GLU A 128 -9.80 6.23 -27.06
C GLU A 128 -11.12 5.79 -26.43
N THR A 129 -11.05 4.83 -25.52
CA THR A 129 -12.25 4.27 -24.86
C THR A 129 -11.96 3.93 -23.39
N PRO A 130 -12.98 3.98 -22.52
CA PRO A 130 -12.87 3.53 -21.14
C PRO A 130 -12.33 2.09 -21.01
N LEU A 131 -12.71 1.18 -21.93
CA LEU A 131 -12.32 -0.24 -21.92
C LEU A 131 -10.83 -0.48 -22.21
N THR A 132 -10.08 0.54 -22.60
CA THR A 132 -8.63 0.43 -22.77
C THR A 132 -7.86 1.32 -21.78
N PHE A 133 -8.48 2.40 -21.32
CA PHE A 133 -7.84 3.28 -20.34
C PHE A 133 -7.80 2.67 -18.94
N ALA A 134 -8.92 2.11 -18.45
CA ALA A 134 -9.01 1.51 -17.12
C ALA A 134 -8.11 0.26 -16.96
N PRO A 135 -8.06 -0.70 -17.91
CA PRO A 135 -7.10 -1.80 -17.83
C PRO A 135 -5.64 -1.36 -17.79
N LEU A 136 -5.26 -0.36 -18.58
CA LEU A 136 -3.91 0.21 -18.53
C LEU A 136 -3.62 0.82 -17.16
N TRP A 137 -4.58 1.53 -16.56
CA TRP A 137 -4.44 2.07 -15.21
C TRP A 137 -4.13 0.97 -14.20
N VAL A 138 -4.88 -0.14 -14.23
CA VAL A 138 -4.66 -1.30 -13.37
C VAL A 138 -3.24 -1.86 -13.53
N PHE A 139 -2.77 -2.06 -14.78
CA PHE A 139 -1.41 -2.57 -15.01
C PHE A 139 -0.33 -1.62 -14.48
N PHE A 140 -0.53 -0.31 -14.61
CA PHE A 140 0.43 0.67 -14.10
C PHE A 140 0.35 0.84 -12.57
N GLU A 141 -0.80 0.65 -11.93
CA GLU A 141 -0.87 0.54 -10.47
C GLU A 141 -0.20 -0.74 -9.98
N TRP A 142 -0.50 -1.88 -10.58
CA TRP A 142 0.12 -3.17 -10.26
C TRP A 142 1.65 -3.12 -10.44
N SER A 143 2.14 -2.51 -11.51
CA SER A 143 3.59 -2.37 -11.74
C SER A 143 4.32 -1.62 -10.63
N LYS A 144 3.65 -0.68 -9.95
CA LYS A 144 4.20 0.02 -8.78
C LYS A 144 4.43 -0.88 -7.56
N THR A 145 4.00 -2.14 -7.58
CA THR A 145 4.28 -3.12 -6.52
C THR A 145 5.61 -3.84 -6.67
N TRP A 146 6.26 -3.76 -7.84
CA TRP A 146 7.48 -4.53 -8.10
C TRP A 146 8.56 -3.81 -8.92
N VAL A 147 8.21 -2.83 -9.77
CA VAL A 147 9.22 -2.07 -10.56
C VAL A 147 10.09 -1.28 -9.60
N PHE A 148 11.42 -1.42 -9.73
CA PHE A 148 12.42 -0.81 -8.84
C PHE A 148 12.16 -1.07 -7.34
N THR A 149 11.79 -2.30 -7.00
CA THR A 149 11.37 -2.79 -5.67
C THR A 149 9.96 -2.39 -5.26
N GLY A 150 9.36 -1.42 -5.93
CA GLY A 150 8.00 -0.96 -5.74
C GLY A 150 7.85 0.20 -4.75
N PHE A 151 6.87 1.05 -5.02
CA PHE A 151 6.30 2.01 -4.08
C PHE A 151 4.77 1.99 -4.24
N PRO A 152 4.08 1.00 -3.66
CA PRO A 152 2.65 0.75 -3.86
C PRO A 152 1.78 1.70 -3.03
N TRP A 153 1.81 2.97 -3.37
CA TRP A 153 1.07 4.04 -2.72
C TRP A 153 0.11 4.72 -3.70
N LEU A 154 -0.90 5.45 -3.20
CA LEU A 154 -1.82 6.28 -3.97
C LEU A 154 -2.62 5.50 -5.03
N PHE A 155 -3.07 4.26 -4.73
CA PHE A 155 -3.96 3.53 -5.61
C PHE A 155 -5.39 4.08 -5.53
N ALA A 156 -6.07 4.16 -6.68
CA ALA A 156 -7.43 4.71 -6.76
C ALA A 156 -8.43 3.94 -5.89
N GLY A 157 -8.24 2.62 -5.76
CA GLY A 157 -9.10 1.77 -4.96
C GLY A 157 -9.11 2.10 -3.47
N TYR A 158 -8.02 2.65 -2.92
CA TYR A 158 -7.97 3.03 -1.50
C TYR A 158 -8.96 4.13 -1.13
N ALA A 159 -9.32 5.01 -2.06
CA ALA A 159 -10.32 6.06 -1.81
C ALA A 159 -11.71 5.50 -1.46
N PHE A 160 -11.93 4.22 -1.73
CA PHE A 160 -13.21 3.54 -1.47
C PHE A 160 -13.15 2.56 -0.29
N THR A 161 -12.12 2.59 0.51
CA THR A 161 -12.06 1.85 1.78
C THR A 161 -13.24 2.28 2.67
N GLU A 162 -13.99 1.32 3.21
CA GLU A 162 -15.25 1.53 3.96
C GLU A 162 -16.33 2.28 3.16
N ARG A 163 -16.35 2.09 1.83
CA ARG A 163 -17.33 2.74 0.95
C ARG A 163 -17.91 1.75 -0.05
N PHE A 164 -18.93 2.17 -0.77
CA PHE A 164 -19.79 1.34 -1.62
C PHE A 164 -19.09 0.53 -2.72
N LEU A 165 -17.83 0.81 -3.09
CA LEU A 165 -17.07 0.01 -4.07
C LEU A 165 -16.15 -1.02 -3.43
N ASP A 166 -15.91 -0.97 -2.11
CA ASP A 166 -14.97 -1.86 -1.44
C ASP A 166 -15.39 -3.33 -1.44
N GLY A 167 -16.66 -3.62 -1.74
CA GLY A 167 -17.17 -4.97 -1.92
C GLY A 167 -16.46 -5.77 -3.04
N TYR A 168 -15.78 -5.09 -3.97
CA TYR A 168 -14.93 -5.76 -4.95
C TYR A 168 -13.59 -6.23 -4.39
N ALA A 169 -13.14 -5.71 -3.24
CA ALA A 169 -11.84 -6.04 -2.66
C ALA A 169 -11.72 -7.53 -2.27
N PRO A 170 -12.68 -8.17 -1.56
CA PRO A 170 -12.61 -9.60 -1.25
C PRO A 170 -12.78 -10.51 -2.48
N LEU A 171 -13.25 -9.96 -3.61
CA LEU A 171 -13.34 -10.72 -4.87
C LEU A 171 -12.01 -10.72 -5.62
N PHE A 172 -11.42 -9.54 -5.87
CA PHE A 172 -10.31 -9.38 -6.81
C PHE A 172 -9.28 -8.32 -6.39
N GLY A 173 -9.27 -7.94 -5.11
CA GLY A 173 -8.30 -7.01 -4.54
C GLY A 173 -8.54 -5.53 -4.86
N VAL A 174 -7.66 -4.69 -4.35
CA VAL A 174 -7.70 -3.21 -4.52
C VAL A 174 -7.65 -2.79 -5.98
N PHE A 175 -6.99 -3.55 -6.85
CA PHE A 175 -6.90 -3.25 -8.27
C PHE A 175 -8.24 -3.39 -9.00
N ALA A 176 -9.12 -4.29 -8.54
CA ALA A 176 -10.48 -4.36 -9.06
C ALA A 176 -11.31 -3.15 -8.64
N VAL A 177 -11.14 -2.68 -7.41
CA VAL A 177 -11.75 -1.42 -6.98
C VAL A 177 -11.23 -0.27 -7.83
N SER A 178 -9.92 -0.17 -8.05
CA SER A 178 -9.32 0.83 -8.94
C SER A 178 -9.89 0.75 -10.36
N PHE A 179 -10.01 -0.46 -10.94
CA PHE A 179 -10.60 -0.65 -12.26
C PHE A 179 -12.01 -0.03 -12.34
N VAL A 180 -12.86 -0.33 -11.37
CA VAL A 180 -14.23 0.21 -11.32
C VAL A 180 -14.22 1.73 -11.21
N VAL A 181 -13.42 2.28 -10.32
CA VAL A 181 -13.26 3.75 -10.15
C VAL A 181 -12.90 4.42 -11.47
N ILE A 182 -11.94 3.86 -12.20
CA ILE A 182 -11.46 4.43 -13.47
C ILE A 182 -12.50 4.26 -14.59
N ILE A 183 -13.24 3.14 -14.62
CA ILE A 183 -14.38 3.01 -15.55
C ILE A 183 -15.43 4.07 -15.26
N LEU A 184 -15.80 4.31 -14.01
CA LEU A 184 -16.76 5.34 -13.62
C LEU A 184 -16.28 6.75 -14.01
N ALA A 185 -14.99 7.04 -13.80
CA ALA A 185 -14.35 8.29 -14.20
C ALA A 185 -14.45 8.52 -15.71
N CYS A 186 -14.09 7.51 -16.51
CA CYS A 186 -14.14 7.60 -17.97
C CYS A 186 -15.60 7.65 -18.47
N ALA A 187 -16.50 6.85 -17.89
CA ALA A 187 -17.92 6.85 -18.24
C ALA A 187 -18.55 8.23 -18.02
N LEU A 188 -18.21 8.91 -16.92
CA LEU A 188 -18.65 10.28 -16.66
C LEU A 188 -18.30 11.21 -17.84
N VAL A 189 -17.07 11.16 -18.32
CA VAL A 189 -16.61 11.98 -19.46
C VAL A 189 -17.33 11.62 -20.75
N GLU A 190 -17.55 10.32 -21.00
CA GLU A 190 -18.25 9.88 -22.21
C GLU A 190 -19.73 10.26 -22.19
N ILE A 191 -20.39 10.19 -21.04
CA ILE A 191 -21.78 10.62 -20.82
C ILE A 191 -21.90 12.15 -21.06
N LEU A 192 -20.99 12.95 -20.51
CA LEU A 192 -20.94 14.40 -20.75
C LEU A 192 -20.73 14.73 -22.25
N ASN A 193 -20.07 13.85 -22.99
CA ASN A 193 -19.94 13.91 -24.44
C ASN A 193 -21.15 13.28 -25.17
N LYS A 194 -22.30 13.14 -24.52
CA LYS A 194 -23.56 12.60 -25.04
C LYS A 194 -23.52 11.14 -25.51
N LYS A 195 -22.52 10.37 -25.08
CA LYS A 195 -22.43 8.92 -25.32
C LYS A 195 -23.07 8.16 -24.16
N PHE A 196 -24.38 8.29 -24.02
CA PHE A 196 -25.13 7.79 -22.85
C PHE A 196 -25.09 6.28 -22.64
N PHE A 197 -24.73 5.50 -23.66
CA PHE A 197 -24.60 4.04 -23.50
C PHE A 197 -23.53 3.65 -22.45
N TRP A 198 -22.57 4.54 -22.11
CA TRP A 198 -21.60 4.32 -21.06
C TRP A 198 -22.22 4.36 -19.63
N ALA A 199 -23.45 4.82 -19.50
CA ALA A 199 -24.20 4.69 -18.26
C ALA A 199 -24.50 3.22 -17.92
N ILE A 200 -24.65 2.34 -18.93
CA ILE A 200 -24.96 0.92 -18.72
C ILE A 200 -23.85 0.21 -17.93
N PRO A 201 -22.57 0.17 -18.40
CA PRO A 201 -21.51 -0.46 -17.62
C PRO A 201 -21.28 0.22 -16.26
N ALA A 202 -21.46 1.53 -16.14
CA ALA A 202 -21.37 2.22 -14.87
C ALA A 202 -22.44 1.72 -13.87
N ILE A 203 -23.70 1.64 -14.30
CA ILE A 203 -24.81 1.13 -13.47
C ILE A 203 -24.57 -0.35 -13.11
N VAL A 204 -24.15 -1.18 -14.06
CA VAL A 204 -23.85 -2.60 -13.81
C VAL A 204 -22.78 -2.77 -12.75
N LEU A 205 -21.69 -1.96 -12.81
CA LEU A 205 -20.65 -2.00 -11.81
C LEU A 205 -21.12 -1.50 -10.44
N LEU A 206 -21.96 -0.47 -10.39
CA LEU A 206 -22.54 0.01 -9.13
C LEU A 206 -23.50 -1.02 -8.51
N LEU A 207 -24.34 -1.65 -9.33
CA LEU A 207 -25.22 -2.75 -8.88
C LEU A 207 -24.39 -3.98 -8.46
N GLY A 208 -23.28 -4.26 -9.17
CA GLY A 208 -22.33 -5.29 -8.78
C GLY A 208 -21.73 -5.03 -7.41
N ALA A 209 -21.29 -3.79 -7.14
CA ALA A 209 -20.76 -3.39 -5.83
C ALA A 209 -21.82 -3.56 -4.72
N TRP A 210 -23.07 -3.17 -4.99
CA TRP A 210 -24.16 -3.40 -4.05
C TRP A 210 -24.43 -4.91 -3.87
N GLY A 211 -24.41 -5.69 -4.95
CA GLY A 211 -24.61 -7.15 -4.90
C GLY A 211 -23.54 -7.89 -4.09
N THR A 212 -22.29 -7.39 -4.09
CA THR A 212 -21.20 -8.01 -3.31
C THR A 212 -21.42 -7.90 -1.80
N SER A 213 -22.21 -6.93 -1.32
CA SER A 213 -22.53 -6.78 0.10
C SER A 213 -23.34 -7.97 0.69
N PHE A 214 -23.96 -8.75 -0.17
CA PHE A 214 -24.70 -9.98 0.22
C PHE A 214 -23.84 -11.24 0.23
N ILE A 215 -22.57 -11.14 -0.18
CA ILE A 215 -21.66 -12.29 -0.26
C ILE A 215 -20.80 -12.34 1.01
N GLN A 216 -20.97 -13.40 1.78
CA GLN A 216 -20.17 -13.66 2.97
C GLN A 216 -19.13 -14.75 2.67
N PHE A 217 -17.86 -14.38 2.57
CA PHE A 217 -16.75 -15.30 2.29
C PHE A 217 -16.17 -15.94 3.55
N VAL A 218 -16.28 -15.27 4.66
CA VAL A 218 -15.68 -15.64 5.94
C VAL A 218 -16.69 -15.48 7.07
N GLN A 219 -16.51 -16.27 8.12
CA GLN A 219 -17.35 -16.22 9.31
C GLN A 219 -16.51 -16.45 10.57
N PRO A 220 -16.92 -15.95 11.73
CA PRO A 220 -16.25 -16.26 12.98
C PRO A 220 -16.24 -17.77 13.25
N LYS A 221 -15.13 -18.29 13.79
CA LYS A 221 -15.08 -19.63 14.36
C LYS A 221 -15.91 -19.70 15.64
N ALA A 222 -16.45 -20.87 15.93
CA ALA A 222 -17.18 -21.13 17.18
C ALA A 222 -16.24 -21.39 18.37
N GLU A 223 -15.22 -20.56 18.51
CA GLU A 223 -14.19 -20.64 19.56
C GLU A 223 -14.25 -19.37 20.40
N LYS A 224 -13.65 -19.43 21.61
CA LYS A 224 -13.52 -18.24 22.45
C LYS A 224 -12.70 -17.17 21.71
N PRO A 225 -13.15 -15.90 21.67
CA PRO A 225 -12.36 -14.82 21.09
C PRO A 225 -10.99 -14.68 21.78
N LEU A 226 -9.95 -14.38 21.01
CA LEU A 226 -8.60 -14.14 21.49
C LEU A 226 -8.56 -12.78 22.22
N SER A 227 -8.16 -12.79 23.49
CA SER A 227 -8.00 -11.56 24.26
C SER A 227 -6.64 -10.93 23.99
N VAL A 228 -6.61 -9.70 23.43
CA VAL A 228 -5.39 -9.05 22.95
C VAL A 228 -5.18 -7.71 23.60
N SER A 229 -3.93 -7.40 24.01
CA SER A 229 -3.47 -6.07 24.42
C SER A 229 -2.38 -5.56 23.48
N LEU A 230 -2.61 -4.37 22.90
CA LEU A 230 -1.63 -3.67 22.06
C LEU A 230 -0.98 -2.55 22.87
N ILE A 231 0.34 -2.55 22.90
CA ILE A 231 1.10 -1.59 23.70
C ILE A 231 1.63 -0.47 22.78
N GLN A 232 1.25 0.76 23.07
CA GLN A 232 1.72 1.96 22.37
C GLN A 232 2.67 2.73 23.28
N GLY A 233 3.98 2.69 22.99
CA GLY A 233 5.01 3.28 23.83
C GLY A 233 5.13 4.80 23.65
N ASN A 234 4.76 5.31 22.51
CA ASN A 234 4.93 6.72 22.10
C ASN A 234 6.35 7.24 22.35
N ILE A 235 7.34 6.46 21.92
CA ILE A 235 8.76 6.80 22.03
C ILE A 235 9.12 7.74 20.89
N PRO A 236 9.66 8.95 21.16
CA PRO A 236 10.13 9.86 20.13
C PRO A 236 11.23 9.24 19.28
N GLN A 237 11.23 9.52 17.96
CA GLN A 237 12.14 8.87 17.01
C GLN A 237 13.60 9.25 17.23
N ASP A 238 13.87 10.49 17.61
CA ASP A 238 15.19 11.04 17.93
C ASP A 238 15.83 10.41 19.19
N LEU A 239 15.03 9.93 20.11
CA LEU A 239 15.48 9.30 21.36
C LEU A 239 15.62 7.79 21.26
N LYS A 240 14.86 7.16 20.38
CA LYS A 240 14.67 5.70 20.34
C LYS A 240 15.97 4.89 20.27
N TRP A 241 16.94 5.38 19.51
CA TRP A 241 18.20 4.68 19.24
C TRP A 241 19.38 5.16 20.12
N LEU A 242 19.17 6.17 20.98
CA LEU A 242 20.20 6.62 21.90
C LEU A 242 20.45 5.60 22.98
N THR A 243 21.71 5.26 23.23
CA THR A 243 22.12 4.24 24.22
C THR A 243 21.56 4.53 25.61
N GLU A 244 21.59 5.79 26.03
CA GLU A 244 21.02 6.24 27.31
C GLU A 244 19.48 6.11 27.39
N TYR A 245 18.80 5.97 26.27
CA TYR A 245 17.34 5.85 26.22
C TYR A 245 16.83 4.42 26.04
N GLN A 246 17.70 3.48 25.70
CA GLN A 246 17.35 2.07 25.44
C GLN A 246 16.69 1.42 26.66
N VAL A 247 17.31 1.52 27.84
CA VAL A 247 16.76 0.96 29.08
C VAL A 247 15.40 1.59 29.41
N LYS A 248 15.30 2.91 29.30
CA LYS A 248 14.05 3.63 29.54
C LYS A 248 12.93 3.21 28.59
N THR A 249 13.27 2.91 27.34
CA THR A 249 12.32 2.37 26.36
C THR A 249 11.78 1.02 26.82
N LEU A 250 12.64 0.09 27.23
CA LEU A 250 12.22 -1.20 27.78
C LEU A 250 11.34 -1.05 29.03
N GLU A 251 11.72 -0.18 29.96
CA GLU A 251 10.93 0.12 31.16
C GLU A 251 9.51 0.62 30.83
N ILE A 252 9.37 1.49 29.81
CA ILE A 252 8.07 1.99 29.37
C ILE A 252 7.19 0.83 28.89
N TYR A 253 7.71 -0.05 28.02
CA TYR A 253 6.95 -1.19 27.51
C TYR A 253 6.62 -2.20 28.60
N VAL A 254 7.56 -2.53 29.47
CA VAL A 254 7.34 -3.42 30.62
C VAL A 254 6.26 -2.86 31.56
N ASN A 255 6.35 -1.57 31.92
CA ASN A 255 5.38 -0.93 32.79
C ASN A 255 3.98 -0.88 32.20
N LEU A 256 3.85 -0.57 30.90
CA LEU A 256 2.56 -0.58 30.21
C LEU A 256 1.97 -1.99 30.12
N SER A 257 2.80 -3.02 30.07
CA SER A 257 2.37 -4.42 30.01
C SER A 257 2.02 -5.01 31.38
N ARG A 258 2.36 -4.33 32.49
CA ARG A 258 2.27 -4.90 33.86
C ARG A 258 0.89 -5.43 34.20
N THR A 259 -0.18 -4.77 33.77
CA THR A 259 -1.57 -5.16 34.06
C THR A 259 -2.19 -6.03 32.96
N GLU A 260 -1.43 -6.35 31.93
CA GLU A 260 -1.93 -7.09 30.76
C GLU A 260 -1.59 -8.59 30.82
N TRP A 261 -0.70 -8.98 31.71
CA TRP A 261 -0.37 -10.38 31.93
C TRP A 261 -1.61 -11.16 32.38
N GLY A 262 -1.85 -12.30 31.76
CA GLY A 262 -3.07 -13.09 31.89
C GLY A 262 -4.04 -12.95 30.71
N ARG A 263 -3.77 -12.06 29.76
CA ARG A 263 -4.44 -12.06 28.46
C ARG A 263 -3.80 -13.07 27.52
N ASP A 264 -4.54 -13.49 26.50
CA ASP A 264 -4.03 -14.51 25.57
C ASP A 264 -2.82 -13.99 24.77
N LEU A 265 -2.82 -12.68 24.39
CA LEU A 265 -1.75 -12.09 23.57
C LEU A 265 -1.45 -10.64 23.99
N ILE A 266 -0.17 -10.34 24.15
CA ILE A 266 0.37 -8.96 24.23
C ILE A 266 1.22 -8.70 22.99
N VAL A 267 1.01 -7.56 22.33
CA VAL A 267 1.77 -7.15 21.15
C VAL A 267 2.48 -5.83 21.38
N TRP A 268 3.80 -5.84 21.26
CA TRP A 268 4.65 -4.66 21.24
C TRP A 268 4.94 -4.25 19.79
N PRO A 269 5.08 -2.95 19.47
CA PRO A 269 5.25 -2.46 18.11
C PRO A 269 6.64 -2.76 17.50
N GLU A 270 6.82 -2.29 16.27
CA GLU A 270 8.08 -2.39 15.52
C GLU A 270 9.24 -1.76 16.28
N SER A 271 10.36 -2.51 16.36
CA SER A 271 11.57 -2.09 17.09
C SER A 271 11.26 -1.51 18.48
N SER A 272 10.30 -2.10 19.20
CA SER A 272 10.00 -1.74 20.59
C SER A 272 11.19 -2.05 21.51
N ILE A 273 12.00 -3.00 21.10
CA ILE A 273 13.31 -3.32 21.68
C ILE A 273 14.37 -2.80 20.72
N PRO A 274 15.07 -1.68 21.04
CA PRO A 274 16.09 -1.09 20.16
C PRO A 274 17.47 -1.71 20.37
N LEU A 275 17.54 -3.03 20.57
CA LEU A 275 18.75 -3.82 20.85
C LEU A 275 18.66 -5.15 20.10
N PHE A 276 19.79 -5.73 19.71
CA PHE A 276 19.80 -7.07 19.15
C PHE A 276 19.44 -8.11 20.21
N GLN A 277 18.80 -9.19 19.80
CA GLN A 277 18.44 -10.29 20.69
C GLN A 277 19.66 -10.88 21.41
N THR A 278 20.82 -10.87 20.79
CA THR A 278 22.09 -11.35 21.36
C THR A 278 22.60 -10.49 22.53
N ASP A 279 22.20 -9.22 22.58
CA ASP A 279 22.68 -8.30 23.60
C ASP A 279 21.82 -8.32 24.87
N ILE A 280 20.63 -8.94 24.79
CA ILE A 280 19.60 -8.90 25.83
C ILE A 280 18.97 -10.26 26.10
N GLU A 281 19.68 -11.35 25.90
CA GLU A 281 19.17 -12.73 26.10
C GLU A 281 18.49 -12.90 27.47
N GLN A 282 19.10 -12.43 28.56
CA GLN A 282 18.54 -12.52 29.90
C GLN A 282 17.20 -11.76 30.05
N PHE A 283 17.08 -10.60 29.40
CA PHE A 283 15.81 -9.86 29.39
C PHE A 283 14.73 -10.62 28.62
N LEU A 284 15.06 -11.20 27.46
CA LEU A 284 14.12 -12.00 26.67
C LEU A 284 13.68 -13.25 27.41
N GLU A 285 14.60 -13.93 28.12
CA GLU A 285 14.27 -15.07 28.98
C GLU A 285 13.35 -14.69 30.14
N MET A 286 13.59 -13.56 30.80
CA MET A 286 12.73 -13.03 31.86
C MET A 286 11.32 -12.74 31.35
N MET A 287 11.19 -12.12 30.18
CA MET A 287 9.90 -11.82 29.55
C MET A 287 9.16 -13.09 29.12
N ASP A 288 9.87 -14.08 28.59
CA ASP A 288 9.32 -15.39 28.21
C ASP A 288 8.79 -16.14 29.46
N GLN A 289 9.57 -16.17 30.54
CA GLN A 289 9.14 -16.77 31.82
C GLN A 289 7.92 -16.06 32.41
N GLN A 290 7.89 -14.74 32.41
CA GLN A 290 6.75 -13.95 32.85
C GLN A 290 5.50 -14.26 32.02
N ALA A 291 5.65 -14.33 30.70
CA ALA A 291 4.57 -14.65 29.78
C ALA A 291 4.04 -16.08 30.02
N LYS A 292 4.91 -17.07 30.15
CA LYS A 292 4.54 -18.47 30.46
C LYS A 292 3.85 -18.60 31.80
N SER A 293 4.36 -17.93 32.84
CA SER A 293 3.78 -18.04 34.22
C SER A 293 2.37 -17.46 34.31
N THR A 294 1.99 -16.58 33.39
CA THR A 294 0.68 -15.92 33.35
C THR A 294 -0.25 -16.45 32.28
N GLY A 295 0.19 -17.45 31.50
CA GLY A 295 -0.59 -18.00 30.43
C GLY A 295 -0.75 -17.04 29.23
N THR A 296 0.24 -16.17 28.98
CA THR A 296 0.22 -15.14 27.93
C THR A 296 1.21 -15.48 26.82
N ALA A 297 0.83 -15.30 25.58
CA ALA A 297 1.75 -15.19 24.45
C ALA A 297 2.19 -13.73 24.28
N TRP A 298 3.44 -13.53 23.90
CA TRP A 298 4.01 -12.19 23.71
C TRP A 298 4.67 -12.05 22.35
N VAL A 299 4.29 -11.03 21.59
CA VAL A 299 4.86 -10.69 20.29
C VAL A 299 5.54 -9.32 20.38
N THR A 300 6.77 -9.22 19.90
CA THR A 300 7.56 -7.98 19.93
C THR A 300 8.31 -7.74 18.63
N GLY A 301 8.45 -6.46 18.24
CA GLY A 301 9.36 -6.03 17.17
C GLY A 301 10.77 -5.83 17.74
N ILE A 302 11.76 -6.47 17.12
CA ILE A 302 13.16 -6.48 17.55
C ILE A 302 14.11 -6.58 16.35
N PRO A 303 15.23 -5.84 16.32
CA PRO A 303 16.31 -6.15 15.39
C PRO A 303 16.91 -7.53 15.72
N TYR A 304 17.09 -8.34 14.70
CA TYR A 304 17.55 -9.73 14.86
C TYR A 304 18.86 -9.93 14.09
N TRP A 305 19.89 -10.40 14.78
CA TRP A 305 21.16 -10.82 14.19
C TRP A 305 21.17 -12.33 14.01
N ASP A 306 21.13 -12.80 12.77
CA ASP A 306 21.23 -14.21 12.47
C ASP A 306 22.69 -14.64 12.39
N LEU A 307 23.22 -15.15 13.49
CA LEU A 307 24.61 -15.62 13.60
C LEU A 307 24.89 -16.78 12.65
N LYS A 308 23.93 -17.69 12.45
CA LYS A 308 24.11 -18.85 11.58
C LYS A 308 24.17 -18.43 10.11
N GLU A 309 23.24 -17.62 9.66
CA GLU A 309 23.25 -17.08 8.29
C GLU A 309 24.48 -16.18 8.06
N SER A 310 24.89 -15.41 9.07
CA SER A 310 26.11 -14.57 9.01
C SER A 310 27.37 -15.41 8.78
N GLN A 311 27.49 -16.52 9.51
CA GLN A 311 28.62 -17.45 9.33
C GLN A 311 28.61 -18.10 7.94
N GLN A 312 27.44 -18.47 7.44
CA GLN A 312 27.30 -19.09 6.13
C GLN A 312 27.63 -18.14 4.98
N ASN A 313 27.28 -16.86 5.12
CA ASN A 313 27.47 -15.85 4.08
C ASN A 313 28.82 -15.11 4.19
N GLY A 314 29.51 -15.21 5.31
CA GLY A 314 30.78 -14.53 5.55
C GLY A 314 30.67 -13.03 5.87
N TYR A 315 29.44 -12.52 6.11
CA TYR A 315 29.17 -11.14 6.54
C TYR A 315 27.92 -11.09 7.45
N PRO A 316 27.79 -10.05 8.31
CA PRO A 316 26.68 -9.95 9.23
C PRO A 316 25.31 -9.88 8.54
N MET A 317 24.37 -10.68 8.99
CA MET A 317 22.97 -10.73 8.51
C MET A 317 22.03 -10.17 9.58
N TYR A 318 21.62 -8.93 9.42
CA TYR A 318 20.72 -8.21 10.33
C TYR A 318 19.31 -8.11 9.73
N TYR A 319 18.31 -8.31 10.56
CA TYR A 319 16.91 -8.28 10.13
C TYR A 319 16.09 -7.35 11.02
N ASN A 320 15.24 -6.54 10.43
CA ASN A 320 14.07 -6.01 11.12
C ASN A 320 13.07 -7.17 11.28
N SER A 321 12.68 -7.50 12.51
CA SER A 321 11.93 -8.72 12.77
C SER A 321 10.83 -8.56 13.82
N MET A 322 9.94 -9.53 13.84
CA MET A 322 9.00 -9.79 14.94
C MET A 322 9.30 -11.17 15.52
N MET A 323 9.27 -11.28 16.83
CA MET A 323 9.44 -12.54 17.56
C MET A 323 8.21 -12.80 18.43
N ALA A 324 7.76 -14.04 18.46
CA ALA A 324 6.73 -14.52 19.36
C ALA A 324 7.33 -15.51 20.37
N SER A 325 6.94 -15.37 21.64
CA SER A 325 7.33 -16.25 22.74
C SER A 325 6.22 -16.31 23.80
N GLY A 326 6.48 -17.00 24.92
CA GLY A 326 5.54 -17.13 26.03
C GLY A 326 4.73 -18.43 25.95
N ASP A 327 3.57 -18.41 26.62
CA ASP A 327 2.71 -19.59 26.72
C ASP A 327 1.96 -19.85 25.40
N GLU A 328 2.25 -21.00 24.78
CA GLU A 328 1.75 -21.35 23.44
C GLU A 328 2.02 -20.26 22.37
N GLY A 329 3.08 -19.46 22.56
CA GLY A 329 3.53 -18.45 21.63
C GLY A 329 4.85 -18.83 20.98
N SER A 330 4.92 -18.90 19.65
CA SER A 330 6.18 -19.20 18.95
C SER A 330 6.22 -18.63 17.55
N GLY A 331 7.42 -18.26 17.13
CA GLY A 331 7.72 -17.84 15.76
C GLY A 331 8.72 -16.70 15.68
N LEU A 332 9.33 -16.60 14.52
CA LEU A 332 10.18 -15.48 14.11
C LEU A 332 9.80 -15.09 12.69
N TYR A 333 9.55 -13.81 12.48
CA TYR A 333 9.28 -13.24 11.17
C TYR A 333 10.32 -12.17 10.86
N LYS A 334 11.05 -12.33 9.77
CA LYS A 334 12.05 -11.40 9.24
C LYS A 334 11.43 -10.58 8.13
N LYS A 335 11.52 -9.26 8.18
CA LYS A 335 10.92 -8.34 7.20
C LYS A 335 11.38 -8.66 5.77
N GLN A 336 10.43 -8.86 4.85
CA GLN A 336 10.67 -9.23 3.45
C GLN A 336 10.82 -8.01 2.53
N ARG A 337 10.08 -6.92 2.82
CA ARG A 337 10.06 -5.69 2.03
C ARG A 337 10.60 -4.53 2.85
N LEU A 338 11.82 -4.15 2.54
CA LEU A 338 12.54 -3.09 3.23
C LEU A 338 12.14 -1.72 2.68
N VAL A 339 12.15 -0.70 3.54
CA VAL A 339 11.90 0.69 3.17
C VAL A 339 13.11 1.24 2.41
N PRO A 340 12.92 1.71 1.16
CA PRO A 340 14.01 2.35 0.42
C PRO A 340 14.56 3.57 1.16
N PHE A 341 15.87 3.73 1.19
CA PHE A 341 16.63 4.79 1.90
C PHE A 341 16.48 4.81 3.42
N GLY A 342 15.59 4.03 4.01
CA GLY A 342 15.46 3.90 5.46
C GLY A 342 16.08 2.62 6.01
N GLU A 343 15.97 1.52 5.27
CA GLU A 343 16.45 0.20 5.69
C GLU A 343 17.47 -0.40 4.70
N TYR A 344 17.56 0.13 3.49
CA TYR A 344 18.56 -0.22 2.49
C TYR A 344 18.70 0.92 1.46
N ILE A 345 19.82 0.96 0.74
CA ILE A 345 20.03 1.91 -0.35
C ILE A 345 19.68 1.24 -1.68
N PRO A 346 18.63 1.74 -2.38
CA PRO A 346 18.34 1.26 -3.72
C PRO A 346 19.50 1.54 -4.68
N LEU A 347 19.78 0.59 -5.59
CA LEU A 347 20.83 0.73 -6.60
C LEU A 347 22.22 1.07 -6.00
N SER A 348 22.52 0.53 -4.80
CA SER A 348 23.78 0.81 -4.10
C SER A 348 25.02 0.66 -4.99
N GLY A 349 25.06 -0.36 -5.88
CA GLY A 349 26.14 -0.56 -6.83
C GLY A 349 26.31 0.57 -7.86
N LEU A 350 25.23 1.26 -8.25
CA LEU A 350 25.29 2.41 -9.15
C LEU A 350 25.58 3.70 -8.39
N LEU A 351 24.97 3.87 -7.22
CA LEU A 351 25.15 5.04 -6.35
C LEU A 351 26.56 5.10 -5.76
N SER A 352 27.16 3.97 -5.44
CA SER A 352 28.54 3.89 -4.96
C SER A 352 29.56 4.33 -6.00
N TRP A 353 29.26 4.14 -7.29
CA TRP A 353 30.10 4.65 -8.38
C TRP A 353 30.05 6.19 -8.47
N VAL A 354 28.87 6.80 -8.20
CA VAL A 354 28.66 8.26 -8.25
C VAL A 354 29.06 8.93 -6.93
N LEU A 355 28.88 8.24 -5.80
CA LEU A 355 29.14 8.74 -4.45
C LEU A 355 29.96 7.71 -3.65
N PRO A 356 31.28 7.62 -3.89
CA PRO A 356 32.14 6.62 -3.21
C PRO A 356 32.13 6.71 -1.68
N ALA A 357 31.84 7.89 -1.10
CA ALA A 357 31.69 8.08 0.35
C ALA A 357 30.59 7.22 0.97
N LEU A 358 29.58 6.79 0.19
CA LEU A 358 28.50 5.93 0.64
C LEU A 358 28.91 4.45 0.78
N GLN A 359 30.05 4.04 0.25
CA GLN A 359 30.50 2.64 0.32
C GLN A 359 31.01 2.22 1.71
N ASN A 360 31.54 3.16 2.47
CA ASN A 360 32.29 2.89 3.71
C ASN A 360 31.55 3.32 4.98
N ASP A 361 30.29 3.74 4.88
CA ASP A 361 29.51 4.11 6.05
C ASP A 361 28.86 2.85 6.67
N PRO A 362 29.29 2.41 7.87
CA PRO A 362 28.71 1.23 8.55
C PRO A 362 27.21 1.38 8.84
N SER A 363 26.71 2.62 8.97
CA SER A 363 25.27 2.90 9.15
C SER A 363 24.45 2.59 7.90
N MET A 364 25.13 2.42 6.75
CA MET A 364 24.57 2.10 5.44
C MET A 364 24.55 0.60 5.14
N SER A 365 25.08 -0.26 6.01
CA SER A 365 24.88 -1.71 5.98
C SER A 365 23.44 -1.99 6.43
N GLY A 366 22.49 -1.87 5.49
CA GLY A 366 21.08 -1.99 5.76
C GLY A 366 20.67 -3.38 6.26
N PHE A 367 19.44 -3.48 6.69
CA PHE A 367 18.84 -4.77 7.02
C PHE A 367 18.83 -5.72 5.81
N SER A 368 18.96 -7.01 6.10
CA SER A 368 18.78 -8.09 5.13
C SER A 368 17.30 -8.37 4.90
N ARG A 369 16.97 -8.92 3.74
CA ARG A 369 15.60 -9.31 3.41
C ARG A 369 15.29 -10.69 3.93
N GLY A 370 14.18 -10.85 4.65
CA GLY A 370 13.65 -12.15 5.05
C GLY A 370 13.14 -12.98 3.84
N ALA A 371 13.08 -14.29 4.03
CA ALA A 371 12.53 -15.23 3.06
C ALA A 371 11.04 -14.95 2.78
N SER A 372 10.56 -15.34 1.61
CA SER A 372 9.18 -15.07 1.18
C SER A 372 8.16 -16.11 1.66
N ASP A 373 8.62 -17.23 2.20
CA ASP A 373 7.83 -18.42 2.58
C ASP A 373 7.83 -18.66 4.10
N GLN A 374 7.92 -17.59 4.88
CA GLN A 374 7.91 -17.66 6.33
C GLN A 374 6.56 -18.10 6.87
N LYS A 375 6.60 -18.95 7.91
CA LYS A 375 5.41 -19.45 8.57
C LYS A 375 4.74 -18.36 9.42
N PRO A 376 3.41 -18.38 9.58
CA PRO A 376 2.73 -17.53 10.55
C PRO A 376 3.17 -17.87 11.97
N PHE A 377 2.98 -16.93 12.90
CA PHE A 377 3.12 -17.21 14.33
C PHE A 377 2.04 -18.19 14.76
N ASN A 378 2.41 -19.09 15.68
CA ASN A 378 1.43 -19.89 16.41
C ASN A 378 1.20 -19.24 17.77
N ILE A 379 -0.03 -18.81 18.04
CA ILE A 379 -0.43 -18.09 19.25
C ILE A 379 -1.70 -18.74 19.77
N LYS A 380 -1.63 -19.45 20.90
CA LYS A 380 -2.78 -20.13 21.51
C LYS A 380 -3.56 -21.01 20.55
N GLY A 381 -2.85 -21.74 19.67
CA GLY A 381 -3.46 -22.58 18.62
C GLY A 381 -3.96 -21.83 17.39
N HIS A 382 -3.85 -20.48 17.36
CA HIS A 382 -4.20 -19.66 16.19
C HIS A 382 -2.96 -19.30 15.36
N HIS A 383 -3.14 -19.19 14.06
CA HIS A 383 -2.12 -18.74 13.13
C HIS A 383 -2.25 -17.23 12.85
N LEU A 384 -1.23 -16.44 13.24
CA LEU A 384 -1.17 -15.00 13.00
C LEU A 384 -0.17 -14.72 11.87
N ALA A 385 -0.66 -14.23 10.74
CA ALA A 385 0.18 -13.80 9.63
C ALA A 385 0.77 -12.41 9.88
N ALA A 386 2.10 -12.31 9.84
CA ALA A 386 2.82 -11.09 10.13
C ALA A 386 3.07 -10.23 8.88
N ALA A 387 3.09 -8.92 9.09
CA ALA A 387 3.63 -7.92 8.18
C ALA A 387 4.24 -6.78 9.00
N ILE A 388 5.44 -6.33 8.65
CA ILE A 388 6.11 -5.25 9.39
C ILE A 388 5.98 -3.95 8.60
N CYS A 389 5.27 -2.96 9.19
CA CYS A 389 5.21 -1.57 8.72
C CYS A 389 4.86 -1.48 7.22
N TYR A 390 5.78 -0.98 6.41
CA TYR A 390 5.68 -0.78 4.96
C TYR A 390 5.17 -2.01 4.17
N GLU A 391 5.31 -3.21 4.69
CA GLU A 391 4.90 -4.45 4.01
C GLU A 391 3.40 -4.52 3.74
N VAL A 392 2.55 -3.89 4.57
CA VAL A 392 1.09 -3.86 4.35
C VAL A 392 0.70 -3.07 3.11
N ALA A 393 1.59 -2.21 2.60
CA ALA A 393 1.38 -1.51 1.35
C ALA A 393 1.39 -2.47 0.13
N TYR A 394 2.01 -3.66 0.26
CA TYR A 394 2.08 -4.67 -0.79
C TYR A 394 0.91 -5.67 -0.70
N PRO A 395 -0.11 -5.56 -1.57
CA PRO A 395 -1.31 -6.40 -1.48
C PRO A 395 -0.99 -7.90 -1.50
N ASN A 396 -0.18 -8.34 -2.46
CA ASN A 396 0.13 -9.75 -2.63
C ASN A 396 1.04 -10.32 -1.52
N LEU A 397 1.88 -9.50 -0.85
CA LEU A 397 2.66 -9.95 0.31
C LEU A 397 1.71 -10.30 1.46
N THR A 398 0.86 -9.36 1.86
CA THR A 398 -0.12 -9.60 2.93
C THR A 398 -1.03 -10.78 2.61
N ARG A 399 -1.51 -10.89 1.35
CA ARG A 399 -2.32 -12.03 0.88
C ARG A 399 -1.59 -13.37 1.04
N ARG A 400 -0.34 -13.47 0.59
CA ARG A 400 0.43 -14.73 0.72
C ARG A 400 0.60 -15.14 2.18
N ASN A 401 0.92 -14.19 3.04
CA ASN A 401 1.06 -14.44 4.47
C ASN A 401 -0.28 -14.80 5.11
N ALA A 402 -1.42 -14.27 4.59
CA ALA A 402 -2.76 -14.53 5.10
C ALA A 402 -3.29 -15.95 4.80
N ILE A 403 -2.69 -16.68 3.86
CA ILE A 403 -3.11 -18.05 3.54
C ILE A 403 -2.97 -18.93 4.79
N ASN A 404 -4.05 -19.65 5.13
CA ASN A 404 -4.14 -20.51 6.33
C ASN A 404 -3.91 -19.76 7.66
N SER A 405 -4.18 -18.47 7.72
CA SER A 405 -4.13 -17.70 8.98
C SER A 405 -5.53 -17.38 9.50
N ASP A 406 -5.61 -17.20 10.82
CA ASP A 406 -6.82 -16.82 11.53
C ASP A 406 -6.91 -15.30 11.71
N PHE A 407 -5.75 -14.66 11.85
CA PHE A 407 -5.57 -13.23 12.06
C PHE A 407 -4.41 -12.70 11.23
N LEU A 408 -4.43 -11.39 10.99
CA LEU A 408 -3.30 -10.63 10.48
C LEU A 408 -2.74 -9.76 11.61
N VAL A 409 -1.42 -9.64 11.70
CA VAL A 409 -0.76 -8.76 12.66
C VAL A 409 0.24 -7.87 11.95
N THR A 410 0.21 -6.58 12.27
CA THR A 410 1.25 -5.65 11.83
C THR A 410 1.78 -4.84 13.00
N VAL A 411 3.08 -4.66 13.00
CA VAL A 411 3.76 -3.73 13.89
C VAL A 411 4.37 -2.61 13.07
N SER A 412 4.32 -1.38 13.58
CA SER A 412 4.82 -0.22 12.86
C SER A 412 5.46 0.81 13.79
N ASN A 413 6.36 1.59 13.23
CA ASN A 413 6.90 2.79 13.86
C ASN A 413 6.71 3.98 12.92
N ASP A 414 5.54 4.60 12.99
CA ASP A 414 5.18 5.73 12.12
C ASP A 414 5.75 7.07 12.61
N ALA A 415 6.65 7.07 13.63
CA ALA A 415 7.27 8.25 14.23
C ALA A 415 8.00 9.15 13.21
N TRP A 416 8.55 8.56 12.16
CA TRP A 416 9.18 9.27 11.05
C TRP A 416 8.25 10.25 10.33
N PHE A 417 6.93 10.11 10.49
CA PHE A 417 5.90 10.80 9.74
C PHE A 417 4.82 11.41 10.65
N THR A 418 5.11 11.57 11.94
CA THR A 418 4.17 12.14 12.93
C THR A 418 3.60 13.48 12.47
N GLY A 419 2.30 13.68 12.68
CA GLY A 419 1.59 14.90 12.30
C GLY A 419 1.31 15.07 10.80
N THR A 420 1.56 14.05 9.98
CA THR A 420 1.33 14.08 8.52
C THR A 420 0.26 13.10 8.05
N ALA A 421 -0.04 13.11 6.75
CA ALA A 421 -0.98 12.17 6.13
C ALA A 421 -0.44 10.72 6.06
N GLY A 422 0.87 10.51 6.12
CA GLY A 422 1.51 9.21 5.95
C GLY A 422 0.93 8.09 6.83
N PRO A 423 0.90 8.24 8.16
CA PRO A 423 0.36 7.24 9.08
C PRO A 423 -1.11 6.89 8.82
N LEU A 424 -1.93 7.87 8.42
CA LEU A 424 -3.35 7.66 8.15
C LEU A 424 -3.59 6.97 6.80
N GLN A 425 -2.80 7.31 5.77
CA GLN A 425 -2.80 6.56 4.51
C GLN A 425 -2.33 5.12 4.72
N HIS A 426 -1.33 4.91 5.57
CA HIS A 426 -0.86 3.59 5.95
C HIS A 426 -1.95 2.76 6.66
N LEU A 427 -2.70 3.37 7.61
CA LEU A 427 -3.85 2.73 8.24
C LEU A 427 -4.93 2.37 7.22
N GLN A 428 -5.25 3.25 6.27
CA GLN A 428 -6.22 3.00 5.20
C GLN A 428 -5.82 1.77 4.35
N MET A 429 -4.53 1.54 4.15
CA MET A 429 -4.06 0.31 3.49
C MET A 429 -4.30 -0.92 4.36
N VAL A 430 -4.06 -0.85 5.67
CA VAL A 430 -4.34 -1.97 6.60
C VAL A 430 -5.82 -2.34 6.57
N GLN A 431 -6.72 -1.35 6.57
CA GLN A 431 -8.16 -1.57 6.43
C GLN A 431 -8.50 -2.33 5.13
N MET A 432 -7.91 -1.90 4.00
CA MET A 432 -8.09 -2.58 2.72
C MET A 432 -7.54 -4.02 2.78
N ARG A 433 -6.38 -4.26 3.39
CA ARG A 433 -5.80 -5.61 3.56
C ARG A 433 -6.69 -6.51 4.39
N ALA A 434 -7.30 -5.99 5.47
CA ALA A 434 -8.25 -6.74 6.29
C ALA A 434 -9.46 -7.20 5.45
N LYS A 435 -10.07 -6.30 4.68
CA LYS A 435 -11.21 -6.56 3.80
C LYS A 435 -10.87 -7.56 2.69
N GLU A 436 -9.75 -7.37 2.00
CA GLU A 436 -9.29 -8.26 0.92
C GLU A 436 -9.14 -9.71 1.38
N ASN A 437 -8.61 -9.91 2.58
CA ASN A 437 -8.30 -11.24 3.10
C ASN A 437 -9.38 -11.80 4.03
N GLY A 438 -10.37 -11.01 4.41
CA GLY A 438 -11.43 -11.42 5.32
C GLY A 438 -10.91 -11.79 6.70
N ARG A 439 -9.92 -11.06 7.23
CA ARG A 439 -9.29 -11.35 8.52
C ARG A 439 -9.23 -10.10 9.38
N TRP A 440 -9.39 -10.29 10.69
CA TRP A 440 -9.08 -9.24 11.65
C TRP A 440 -7.61 -8.86 11.55
N PHE A 441 -7.34 -7.56 11.59
CA PHE A 441 -6.00 -7.02 11.62
C PHE A 441 -5.68 -6.44 13.00
N ILE A 442 -4.64 -6.96 13.62
CA ILE A 442 -4.06 -6.53 14.89
C ILE A 442 -2.92 -5.56 14.55
N ARG A 443 -3.13 -4.26 14.76
CA ARG A 443 -2.15 -3.22 14.43
C ARG A 443 -1.60 -2.55 15.68
N ALA A 444 -0.34 -2.85 16.03
CA ALA A 444 0.40 -2.19 17.11
C ALA A 444 1.42 -1.19 16.54
N THR A 445 1.36 0.06 17.00
CA THR A 445 2.30 1.11 16.55
C THR A 445 2.98 1.75 17.76
N ASN A 446 4.25 2.16 17.58
CA ASN A 446 4.94 2.96 18.61
C ASN A 446 4.32 4.36 18.68
N THR A 447 4.24 5.04 17.55
CA THR A 447 3.45 6.24 17.27
C THR A 447 2.58 5.96 16.05
N GLY A 448 1.64 6.82 15.73
CA GLY A 448 0.65 6.59 14.69
C GLY A 448 -0.63 6.01 15.27
N VAL A 449 -1.32 5.14 14.53
CA VAL A 449 -2.63 4.62 14.93
C VAL A 449 -2.55 3.14 15.30
N THR A 450 -2.57 2.84 16.59
CA THR A 450 -2.78 1.49 17.12
C THR A 450 -4.27 1.17 17.08
N ALA A 451 -4.65 0.05 16.46
CA ALA A 451 -6.06 -0.26 16.21
C ALA A 451 -6.34 -1.76 16.07
N PHE A 452 -7.58 -2.13 16.34
CA PHE A 452 -8.19 -3.38 15.88
C PHE A 452 -9.09 -3.09 14.69
N ILE A 453 -8.85 -3.77 13.58
CA ILE A 453 -9.60 -3.64 12.35
C ILE A 453 -10.31 -4.97 12.07
N ASP A 454 -11.61 -4.95 11.82
CA ASP A 454 -12.38 -6.17 11.56
C ASP A 454 -12.13 -6.73 10.14
N HIS A 455 -12.66 -7.90 9.88
CA HIS A 455 -12.56 -8.59 8.59
C HIS A 455 -13.24 -7.85 7.42
N ASN A 456 -14.03 -6.81 7.71
CA ASN A 456 -14.64 -5.92 6.70
C ASN A 456 -13.81 -4.65 6.49
N GLY A 457 -12.73 -4.47 7.22
CA GLY A 457 -11.88 -3.28 7.14
C GLY A 457 -12.30 -2.12 8.03
N HIS A 458 -13.31 -2.31 8.91
CA HIS A 458 -13.74 -1.26 9.83
C HIS A 458 -12.81 -1.17 11.04
N ILE A 459 -12.47 0.04 11.45
CA ILE A 459 -11.76 0.28 12.70
C ILE A 459 -12.75 0.10 13.85
N VAL A 460 -12.62 -1.02 14.59
CA VAL A 460 -13.50 -1.35 15.72
C VAL A 460 -13.08 -0.61 16.97
N LYS A 461 -11.77 -0.47 17.17
CA LYS A 461 -11.17 0.22 18.30
C LYS A 461 -9.82 0.80 17.92
N GLN A 462 -9.51 1.99 18.44
CA GLN A 462 -8.18 2.59 18.29
C GLN A 462 -7.72 3.26 19.57
N ALA A 463 -6.40 3.31 19.75
CA ALA A 463 -5.77 4.07 20.83
C ALA A 463 -5.73 5.57 20.50
N PRO A 464 -5.67 6.44 21.51
CA PRO A 464 -5.35 7.86 21.30
C PRO A 464 -4.01 8.00 20.56
N VAL A 465 -3.95 8.89 19.57
CA VAL A 465 -2.72 9.17 18.82
C VAL A 465 -1.75 9.99 19.67
N ASP A 466 -0.45 9.79 19.49
CA ASP A 466 0.64 10.53 20.14
C ASP A 466 0.60 10.50 21.70
N GLN A 467 0.12 9.40 22.25
CA GLN A 467 0.07 9.15 23.70
C GLN A 467 0.55 7.74 24.03
N LYS A 468 1.07 7.53 25.24
CA LYS A 468 1.27 6.19 25.80
C LYS A 468 -0.08 5.58 26.07
N ALA A 469 -0.34 4.38 25.56
CA ALA A 469 -1.63 3.74 25.70
C ALA A 469 -1.54 2.21 25.66
N VAL A 470 -2.55 1.56 26.22
CA VAL A 470 -2.81 0.13 26.07
C VAL A 470 -4.21 -0.03 25.48
N LEU A 471 -4.29 -0.66 24.31
CA LEU A 471 -5.55 -0.93 23.65
C LEU A 471 -5.93 -2.41 23.83
N ARG A 472 -7.08 -2.66 24.45
CA ARG A 472 -7.57 -4.01 24.74
C ARG A 472 -8.73 -4.38 23.82
N GLY A 473 -8.72 -5.64 23.32
CA GLY A 473 -9.79 -6.19 22.48
C GLY A 473 -10.00 -7.68 22.71
N GLU A 474 -11.18 -8.15 22.27
CA GLU A 474 -11.55 -9.56 22.17
C GLU A 474 -11.87 -9.82 20.69
N LEU A 475 -11.07 -10.66 20.03
CA LEU A 475 -11.11 -10.82 18.58
C LEU A 475 -11.53 -12.23 18.20
N PRO A 476 -12.64 -12.42 17.47
CA PRO A 476 -13.01 -13.74 16.97
C PRO A 476 -12.06 -14.17 15.86
N ALA A 477 -11.56 -15.40 15.94
CA ALA A 477 -10.85 -16.04 14.83
C ALA A 477 -11.79 -16.24 13.65
N MET A 478 -11.29 -16.03 12.42
CA MET A 478 -12.09 -16.15 11.21
C MET A 478 -11.79 -17.45 10.48
N GLN A 479 -12.83 -18.08 9.90
CA GLN A 479 -12.73 -19.22 9.00
C GLN A 479 -13.31 -18.89 7.63
N GLY A 480 -12.93 -19.67 6.61
CA GLY A 480 -13.25 -19.40 5.22
C GLY A 480 -12.13 -18.58 4.55
N GLU A 481 -12.27 -18.31 3.28
CA GLU A 481 -11.31 -17.54 2.48
C GLU A 481 -12.03 -16.70 1.44
N THR A 482 -11.54 -15.49 1.19
CA THR A 482 -12.00 -14.66 0.08
C THR A 482 -11.52 -15.21 -1.26
N LEU A 483 -12.17 -14.82 -2.34
CA LEU A 483 -11.68 -15.15 -3.69
C LEU A 483 -10.32 -14.51 -3.95
N TYR A 484 -10.10 -13.29 -3.44
CA TYR A 484 -8.81 -12.61 -3.55
C TYR A 484 -7.68 -13.40 -2.87
N THR A 485 -7.90 -13.91 -1.66
CA THR A 485 -6.89 -14.74 -0.96
C THR A 485 -6.49 -15.95 -1.80
N ARG A 486 -7.46 -16.61 -2.48
CA ARG A 486 -7.22 -17.78 -3.33
C ARG A 486 -6.55 -17.44 -4.65
N LEU A 487 -7.08 -16.45 -5.38
CA LEU A 487 -6.76 -16.17 -6.77
C LEU A 487 -5.76 -15.03 -6.98
N SER A 488 -5.43 -14.27 -5.92
CA SER A 488 -4.57 -13.08 -6.02
C SER A 488 -5.12 -12.02 -7.00
N ASP A 489 -4.23 -11.22 -7.55
CA ASP A 489 -4.54 -10.19 -8.56
C ASP A 489 -4.82 -10.77 -9.97
N TRP A 490 -4.62 -12.09 -10.17
CA TRP A 490 -4.69 -12.70 -11.50
C TRP A 490 -6.01 -12.48 -12.24
N PRO A 491 -7.20 -12.61 -11.60
CA PRO A 491 -8.45 -12.42 -12.33
C PRO A 491 -8.59 -11.03 -12.95
N ILE A 492 -8.27 -9.98 -12.20
CA ILE A 492 -8.37 -8.60 -12.72
C ILE A 492 -7.28 -8.30 -13.75
N LEU A 493 -6.07 -8.86 -13.59
CA LEU A 493 -4.99 -8.70 -14.55
C LEU A 493 -5.31 -9.41 -15.87
N ILE A 494 -5.80 -10.66 -15.82
CA ILE A 494 -6.21 -11.41 -17.03
C ILE A 494 -7.37 -10.71 -17.71
N PHE A 495 -8.40 -10.29 -16.97
CA PHE A 495 -9.52 -9.55 -17.52
C PHE A 495 -9.08 -8.24 -18.19
N SER A 496 -8.20 -7.50 -17.53
CA SER A 496 -7.61 -6.27 -18.09
C SER A 496 -6.81 -6.55 -19.37
N LEU A 497 -6.02 -7.63 -19.38
CA LEU A 497 -5.25 -8.03 -20.57
C LEU A 497 -6.18 -8.38 -21.74
N LEU A 498 -7.24 -9.12 -21.50
CA LEU A 498 -8.23 -9.47 -22.53
C LEU A 498 -8.90 -8.23 -23.14
N LEU A 499 -9.27 -7.24 -22.30
CA LEU A 499 -9.82 -5.97 -22.78
C LEU A 499 -8.80 -5.18 -23.65
N LEU A 500 -7.53 -5.18 -23.25
CA LEU A 500 -6.48 -4.53 -24.04
C LEU A 500 -6.24 -5.25 -25.35
N MET A 501 -6.23 -6.58 -25.38
CA MET A 501 -6.13 -7.38 -26.62
C MET A 501 -7.29 -7.08 -27.57
N LEU A 502 -8.51 -7.05 -27.07
CA LEU A 502 -9.70 -6.67 -27.84
C LEU A 502 -9.55 -5.24 -28.39
N GLY A 503 -9.17 -4.29 -27.56
CA GLY A 503 -8.93 -2.90 -27.97
C GLY A 503 -7.84 -2.78 -29.04
N TRP A 504 -6.77 -3.57 -28.93
CA TRP A 504 -5.70 -3.58 -29.92
C TRP A 504 -6.13 -4.16 -31.28
N VAL A 505 -6.92 -5.24 -31.29
CA VAL A 505 -7.46 -5.86 -32.51
C VAL A 505 -8.43 -4.93 -33.22
N TYR A 506 -9.31 -4.24 -32.47
CA TYR A 506 -10.32 -3.35 -33.03
C TYR A 506 -9.85 -1.90 -33.19
N ARG A 507 -8.55 -1.61 -33.03
CA ARG A 507 -8.04 -0.26 -33.27
C ARG A 507 -8.28 0.16 -34.73
N PRO A 508 -8.70 1.41 -34.98
CA PRO A 508 -8.83 1.93 -36.35
C PRO A 508 -7.47 1.85 -37.06
N LYS A 509 -7.41 1.16 -38.19
CA LYS A 509 -6.21 1.19 -39.02
C LYS A 509 -6.03 2.64 -39.47
N LYS A 510 -4.86 3.24 -39.22
CA LYS A 510 -4.51 4.53 -39.85
C LYS A 510 -4.53 4.30 -41.34
N ILE A 511 -5.48 4.91 -42.04
CA ILE A 511 -5.45 4.99 -43.52
C ILE A 511 -4.27 5.88 -43.83
N ASP A 512 -3.23 5.30 -44.41
CA ASP A 512 -2.05 6.03 -44.88
C ASP A 512 -2.50 6.83 -46.13
N VAL A 513 -2.81 8.11 -45.91
CA VAL A 513 -3.24 9.05 -46.98
C VAL A 513 -2.02 9.56 -47.75
N SER A 514 -0.90 8.84 -47.78
CA SER A 514 0.33 9.26 -48.46
C SER A 514 0.40 8.92 -49.96
N PHE A 515 -0.70 8.48 -50.59
CA PHE A 515 -0.71 8.24 -52.02
C PHE A 515 -1.84 9.02 -52.72
N LYS A 516 -1.66 10.30 -52.92
CA LYS A 516 -2.25 11.05 -54.07
C LYS A 516 -1.83 12.52 -54.02
N SER A 517 -0.60 12.82 -54.41
CA SER A 517 -0.22 14.10 -55.02
C SER A 517 1.04 13.91 -55.84
N ARG A 518 0.93 13.11 -56.88
CA ARG A 518 1.81 13.18 -58.07
C ARG A 518 0.97 12.76 -59.27
N ARG A 519 0.29 13.74 -59.86
CA ARG A 519 0.05 13.89 -61.30
C ARG A 519 -0.28 15.35 -61.56
#